data_78db69f584ceb80992ba7571d6e13c97
#
_entry.id   78db69f584ceb80992ba7571d6e13c97
#
_cell.length_a   1.000
_cell.length_b   1.000
_cell.length_c   1.000
_cell.angle_alpha   90.00
_cell.angle_beta   90.00
_cell.angle_gamma   90.00
#
_symmetry.space_group_name_H-M   'P 1'
#
loop_
_entity.id
_entity.type
_entity.pdbx_description
1 polymer ?
#
loop_
_entity_poly.entity_id
_entity_poly.type
_entity_poly.pdbx_seq_one_letter_code
_entity_poly.pdbx_strand_id
1 'polypeptide(L)'
;MHPRERLPFRPIAQRAPLRFPDGIRLVVWPVLSLEDWDLARPMARTVITPPQGAPQLPDLPNWSWHEYGMRVAFWRMRKMYERVGATPTVTINARICETYPQVVAACMESGWELNAHSYEQVPMHKLDDQRAIIAKTMSVIERFSGKRPRGWFGPGLTQTFDTLDHLAEAGIEYIGDYVLDDDPVTLKTKHGPIVALPYTFEVHDIVMMNLQHLPSQAFHTRAMDHFRCLYGESTERAKIMAISCHPYLSGVPHRIGHVERTFCDILGHAGVVAWDGARILDWYRGQAAVE
;
A
#
# COMPACT_ATOMS: atom_id res chain seq x y z
N MET A 1 21.97 3.92 -8.58
CA MET A 1 22.01 2.64 -9.33
C MET A 1 20.78 2.57 -10.21
N HIS A 2 20.92 2.24 -11.50
CA HIS A 2 19.78 2.12 -12.42
C HIS A 2 18.89 0.92 -12.04
N PRO A 3 17.55 0.97 -12.22
CA PRO A 3 16.65 -0.15 -11.87
C PRO A 3 17.03 -1.51 -12.48
N ARG A 4 17.50 -1.55 -13.72
CA ARG A 4 17.98 -2.78 -14.38
C ARG A 4 19.26 -3.37 -13.78
N GLU A 5 20.04 -2.57 -13.07
CA GLU A 5 21.23 -3.04 -12.34
C GLU A 5 20.84 -3.61 -10.96
N ARG A 6 19.69 -3.14 -10.42
CA ARG A 6 19.14 -3.62 -9.16
C ARG A 6 18.46 -4.97 -9.31
N LEU A 7 17.81 -5.19 -10.45
CA LEU A 7 17.09 -6.42 -10.77
C LEU A 7 17.36 -6.82 -12.23
N PRO A 8 18.21 -7.81 -12.49
CA PRO A 8 18.38 -8.38 -13.81
C PRO A 8 17.07 -8.96 -14.34
N PHE A 9 16.78 -8.73 -15.63
CA PHE A 9 15.58 -9.27 -16.25
C PHE A 9 15.63 -10.81 -16.30
N ARG A 10 14.66 -11.44 -15.64
CA ARG A 10 14.40 -12.87 -15.70
C ARG A 10 12.89 -13.08 -15.74
N PRO A 11 12.32 -13.49 -16.88
CA PRO A 11 10.88 -13.66 -17.01
C PRO A 11 10.35 -14.74 -16.06
N ILE A 12 9.12 -14.59 -15.61
CA ILE A 12 8.49 -15.48 -14.64
C ILE A 12 8.50 -16.95 -15.10
N ALA A 13 8.38 -17.19 -16.41
CA ALA A 13 8.44 -18.52 -17.02
C ALA A 13 9.79 -19.25 -16.86
N GLN A 14 10.86 -18.53 -16.51
CA GLN A 14 12.22 -19.08 -16.31
C GLN A 14 12.59 -19.18 -14.82
N ARG A 15 11.65 -18.89 -13.92
CA ARG A 15 11.85 -18.98 -12.46
C ARG A 15 11.14 -20.19 -11.88
N ALA A 16 11.74 -20.81 -10.88
CA ALA A 16 11.06 -21.84 -10.10
C ALA A 16 9.76 -21.28 -9.49
N PRO A 17 8.65 -22.03 -9.51
CA PRO A 17 7.40 -21.55 -8.94
C PRO A 17 7.48 -21.52 -7.41
N LEU A 18 7.16 -20.36 -6.83
CA LEU A 18 6.97 -20.24 -5.39
C LEU A 18 5.71 -21.00 -4.94
N ARG A 19 5.70 -21.50 -3.69
CA ARG A 19 4.58 -22.23 -3.11
C ARG A 19 4.26 -21.73 -1.71
N PHE A 20 2.98 -21.54 -1.42
CA PHE A 20 2.54 -21.32 -0.04
C PHE A 20 2.46 -22.64 0.73
N PRO A 21 2.58 -22.60 2.07
CA PRO A 21 2.34 -23.76 2.91
C PRO A 21 0.83 -24.09 3.02
N ASP A 22 0.52 -25.26 3.59
CA ASP A 22 -0.79 -25.62 4.13
C ASP A 22 -1.99 -25.47 3.18
N GLY A 23 -1.81 -25.74 1.88
CA GLY A 23 -2.88 -25.66 0.88
C GLY A 23 -3.35 -24.26 0.54
N ILE A 24 -2.65 -23.22 0.99
CA ILE A 24 -2.88 -21.84 0.57
C ILE A 24 -2.51 -21.73 -0.91
N ARG A 25 -3.39 -21.14 -1.68
CA ARG A 25 -3.26 -20.94 -3.13
C ARG A 25 -2.99 -19.49 -3.48
N LEU A 26 -3.73 -18.59 -2.82
CA LEU A 26 -3.65 -17.15 -3.09
C LEU A 26 -3.69 -16.37 -1.78
N VAL A 27 -2.80 -15.39 -1.68
CA VAL A 27 -2.77 -14.42 -0.59
C VAL A 27 -3.35 -13.10 -1.09
N VAL A 28 -4.39 -12.62 -0.45
CA VAL A 28 -4.85 -11.24 -0.60
C VAL A 28 -4.00 -10.36 0.31
N TRP A 29 -3.44 -9.30 -0.25
CA TRP A 29 -2.70 -8.28 0.49
C TRP A 29 -3.52 -6.99 0.58
N PRO A 30 -4.30 -6.79 1.65
CA PRO A 30 -5.01 -5.54 1.83
C PRO A 30 -4.04 -4.42 2.18
N VAL A 31 -4.12 -3.30 1.49
CA VAL A 31 -3.32 -2.10 1.78
C VAL A 31 -4.27 -0.92 2.03
N LEU A 32 -4.10 -0.27 3.18
CA LEU A 32 -4.86 0.92 3.56
C LEU A 32 -3.90 2.10 3.68
N SER A 33 -4.07 3.10 2.83
CA SER A 33 -3.21 4.28 2.84
C SER A 33 -3.84 5.41 3.63
N LEU A 34 -3.09 5.92 4.61
CA LEU A 34 -3.43 7.08 5.42
C LEU A 34 -2.45 8.20 5.08
N GLU A 35 -2.98 9.29 4.58
CA GLU A 35 -2.20 10.43 4.09
C GLU A 35 -2.47 11.67 4.95
N ASP A 36 -1.48 12.53 5.11
CA ASP A 36 -1.64 13.85 5.74
C ASP A 36 -1.37 14.95 4.70
N TRP A 37 -2.38 15.78 4.44
CA TRP A 37 -2.34 16.81 3.42
C TRP A 37 -2.21 18.19 4.05
N ASP A 38 -1.17 18.92 3.68
CA ASP A 38 -0.88 20.25 4.18
C ASP A 38 -1.70 21.31 3.42
N LEU A 39 -2.53 22.08 4.15
CA LEU A 39 -3.31 23.19 3.59
C LEU A 39 -2.48 24.33 3.00
N ALA A 40 -1.22 24.46 3.40
CA ALA A 40 -0.31 25.46 2.85
C ALA A 40 0.24 25.09 1.46
N ARG A 41 -0.10 23.91 0.96
CA ARG A 41 0.38 23.37 -0.32
C ARG A 41 -0.80 22.96 -1.21
N PRO A 42 -0.58 22.83 -2.54
CA PRO A 42 -1.56 22.20 -3.42
C PRO A 42 -1.94 20.81 -2.93
N MET A 43 -3.24 20.51 -2.92
CA MET A 43 -3.73 19.21 -2.50
C MET A 43 -3.14 18.08 -3.36
N ALA A 44 -2.79 16.97 -2.73
CA ALA A 44 -2.24 15.80 -3.42
C ALA A 44 -3.19 15.24 -4.48
N ARG A 45 -4.50 15.37 -4.26
CA ARG A 45 -5.57 15.03 -5.21
C ARG A 45 -6.73 15.98 -5.06
N THR A 46 -7.51 16.11 -6.12
CA THR A 46 -8.70 16.96 -6.15
C THR A 46 -9.92 16.16 -6.58
N VAL A 47 -11.06 16.38 -5.93
CA VAL A 47 -12.38 15.92 -6.35
C VAL A 47 -13.17 17.06 -6.95
N ILE A 48 -12.86 18.30 -6.56
CA ILE A 48 -13.40 19.53 -7.15
C ILE A 48 -12.27 20.23 -7.89
N THR A 49 -12.47 20.46 -9.19
CA THR A 49 -11.55 21.25 -9.98
C THR A 49 -11.58 22.71 -9.48
N PRO A 50 -10.44 23.34 -9.23
CA PRO A 50 -10.39 24.73 -8.82
C PRO A 50 -11.11 25.64 -9.82
N PRO A 51 -11.89 26.63 -9.36
CA PRO A 51 -12.50 27.62 -10.24
C PRO A 51 -11.44 28.24 -11.15
N GLN A 52 -11.78 28.45 -12.43
CA GLN A 52 -10.89 29.03 -13.44
C GLN A 52 -9.59 28.23 -13.70
N GLY A 53 -9.50 26.98 -13.25
CA GLY A 53 -8.35 26.09 -13.51
C GLY A 53 -7.07 26.44 -12.75
N ALA A 54 -7.07 27.44 -11.87
CA ALA A 54 -5.91 27.81 -11.06
C ALA A 54 -6.00 27.19 -9.66
N PRO A 55 -4.93 26.54 -9.15
CA PRO A 55 -4.91 26.03 -7.77
C PRO A 55 -5.14 27.17 -6.79
N GLN A 56 -6.06 26.96 -5.85
CA GLN A 56 -6.32 27.92 -4.75
C GLN A 56 -5.56 27.45 -3.51
N LEU A 57 -5.00 28.39 -2.76
CA LEU A 57 -4.41 28.17 -1.46
C LEU A 57 -5.00 29.15 -0.45
N PRO A 58 -5.57 28.65 0.66
CA PRO A 58 -5.79 27.22 1.00
C PRO A 58 -6.93 26.58 0.19
N ASP A 59 -6.77 25.32 -0.21
CA ASP A 59 -7.80 24.52 -0.90
C ASP A 59 -8.68 23.79 0.13
N LEU A 60 -9.56 24.50 0.79
CA LEU A 60 -10.46 23.98 1.81
C LEU A 60 -11.43 22.88 1.30
N PRO A 61 -12.02 23.00 0.09
CA PRO A 61 -12.93 21.96 -0.40
C PRO A 61 -12.27 20.58 -0.53
N ASN A 62 -11.11 20.49 -1.19
CA ASN A 62 -10.41 19.23 -1.39
C ASN A 62 -9.77 18.72 -0.10
N TRP A 63 -9.24 19.61 0.73
CA TRP A 63 -8.77 19.25 2.06
C TRP A 63 -9.90 18.70 2.95
N SER A 64 -11.07 19.32 2.99
CA SER A 64 -12.20 18.86 3.81
C SER A 64 -12.76 17.52 3.32
N TRP A 65 -12.71 17.25 2.01
CA TRP A 65 -13.03 15.94 1.45
C TRP A 65 -12.06 14.85 1.98
N HIS A 66 -10.75 15.13 2.00
CA HIS A 66 -9.77 14.24 2.60
C HIS A 66 -10.00 14.08 4.12
N GLU A 67 -10.28 15.18 4.83
CA GLU A 67 -10.58 15.17 6.27
C GLU A 67 -11.77 14.26 6.63
N TYR A 68 -12.81 14.22 5.80
CA TYR A 68 -13.89 13.25 5.97
C TYR A 68 -13.36 11.81 6.01
N GLY A 69 -12.32 11.52 5.24
CA GLY A 69 -11.60 10.25 5.25
C GLY A 69 -11.11 9.87 6.64
N MET A 70 -10.42 10.78 7.32
CA MET A 70 -9.84 10.55 8.65
C MET A 70 -10.91 10.58 9.77
N ARG A 71 -11.88 11.50 9.66
CA ARG A 71 -12.88 11.72 10.71
C ARG A 71 -13.99 10.66 10.75
N VAL A 72 -14.37 10.11 9.59
CA VAL A 72 -15.55 9.25 9.45
C VAL A 72 -15.24 7.95 8.69
N ALA A 73 -14.66 8.06 7.49
CA ALA A 73 -14.54 6.92 6.59
C ALA A 73 -13.54 5.87 7.07
N PHE A 74 -12.45 6.26 7.71
CA PHE A 74 -11.50 5.35 8.36
C PHE A 74 -12.20 4.41 9.36
N TRP A 75 -13.04 4.95 10.21
CA TRP A 75 -13.76 4.18 11.24
C TRP A 75 -14.74 3.19 10.63
N ARG A 76 -15.34 3.55 9.49
CA ARG A 76 -16.19 2.65 8.71
C ARG A 76 -15.38 1.52 8.07
N MET A 77 -14.20 1.85 7.52
CA MET A 77 -13.30 0.85 6.95
C MET A 77 -12.73 -0.08 8.02
N ARG A 78 -12.35 0.43 9.19
CA ARG A 78 -11.91 -0.40 10.32
C ARG A 78 -12.95 -1.48 10.64
N LYS A 79 -14.22 -1.09 10.82
CA LYS A 79 -15.32 -2.04 11.06
C LYS A 79 -15.53 -3.01 9.89
N MET A 80 -15.34 -2.57 8.67
CA MET A 80 -15.42 -3.44 7.50
C MET A 80 -14.32 -4.50 7.51
N TYR A 81 -13.05 -4.11 7.74
CA TYR A 81 -11.94 -5.06 7.83
C TYR A 81 -12.12 -6.07 8.98
N GLU A 82 -12.64 -5.62 10.12
CA GLU A 82 -13.00 -6.51 11.24
C GLU A 82 -14.06 -7.55 10.82
N ARG A 83 -15.13 -7.14 10.11
CA ARG A 83 -16.18 -8.05 9.64
C ARG A 83 -15.70 -9.08 8.62
N VAL A 84 -14.85 -8.67 7.70
CA VAL A 84 -14.32 -9.59 6.66
C VAL A 84 -13.12 -10.41 7.13
N GLY A 85 -12.64 -10.19 8.35
CA GLY A 85 -11.50 -10.92 8.92
C GLY A 85 -10.18 -10.65 8.23
N ALA A 86 -9.99 -9.46 7.64
CA ALA A 86 -8.77 -9.07 6.95
C ALA A 86 -7.97 -8.04 7.77
N THR A 87 -6.65 -8.23 7.83
CA THR A 87 -5.72 -7.32 8.51
C THR A 87 -4.91 -6.57 7.46
N PRO A 88 -5.13 -5.26 7.24
CA PRO A 88 -4.39 -4.53 6.24
C PRO A 88 -2.98 -4.16 6.70
N THR A 89 -2.05 -4.07 5.74
CA THR A 89 -0.87 -3.22 5.86
C THR A 89 -1.32 -1.78 5.76
N VAL A 90 -1.06 -0.97 6.78
CA VAL A 90 -1.39 0.46 6.78
C VAL A 90 -0.17 1.26 6.40
N THR A 91 -0.21 1.93 5.25
CA THR A 91 0.84 2.88 4.87
C THR A 91 0.50 4.26 5.43
N ILE A 92 1.38 4.84 6.25
CA ILE A 92 1.11 6.12 6.93
C ILE A 92 2.17 7.17 6.63
N ASN A 93 1.75 8.40 6.32
CA ASN A 93 2.66 9.52 6.51
C ASN A 93 2.94 9.67 8.01
N ALA A 94 4.21 9.75 8.41
CA ALA A 94 4.57 9.73 9.83
C ALA A 94 3.96 10.89 10.63
N ARG A 95 3.67 12.02 9.99
CA ARG A 95 3.00 13.17 10.59
C ARG A 95 1.60 12.83 11.12
N ILE A 96 0.94 11.78 10.61
CA ILE A 96 -0.35 11.28 11.12
C ILE A 96 -0.26 10.87 12.59
N CYS A 97 0.90 10.39 13.06
CA CYS A 97 1.13 10.13 14.49
C CYS A 97 0.96 11.39 15.36
N GLU A 98 1.16 12.56 14.77
CA GLU A 98 1.07 13.86 15.46
C GLU A 98 -0.29 14.53 15.21
N THR A 99 -0.82 14.45 13.99
CA THR A 99 -2.07 15.13 13.58
C THR A 99 -3.33 14.33 13.86
N TYR A 100 -3.26 13.00 13.77
CA TYR A 100 -4.41 12.09 14.02
C TYR A 100 -4.03 10.90 14.91
N PRO A 101 -3.45 11.11 16.11
CA PRO A 101 -2.94 10.04 16.95
C PRO A 101 -3.99 8.96 17.29
N GLN A 102 -5.29 9.33 17.36
CA GLN A 102 -6.38 8.39 17.61
C GLN A 102 -6.56 7.37 16.46
N VAL A 103 -6.30 7.79 15.20
CA VAL A 103 -6.36 6.92 14.03
C VAL A 103 -5.24 5.89 14.08
N VAL A 104 -4.02 6.32 14.41
CA VAL A 104 -2.87 5.42 14.54
C VAL A 104 -3.04 4.46 15.72
N ALA A 105 -3.53 4.96 16.87
CA ALA A 105 -3.85 4.12 18.02
C ALA A 105 -4.88 3.03 17.66
N ALA A 106 -5.93 3.39 16.90
CA ALA A 106 -6.93 2.44 16.44
C ALA A 106 -6.36 1.36 15.48
N CYS A 107 -5.39 1.71 14.63
CA CYS A 107 -4.68 0.72 13.82
C CYS A 107 -3.90 -0.26 14.71
N MET A 108 -3.19 0.25 15.72
CA MET A 108 -2.41 -0.58 16.65
C MET A 108 -3.30 -1.50 17.49
N GLU A 109 -4.43 -0.98 18.01
CA GLU A 109 -5.44 -1.78 18.74
C GLU A 109 -6.00 -2.92 17.90
N SER A 110 -6.15 -2.70 16.58
CA SER A 110 -6.59 -3.73 15.63
C SER A 110 -5.46 -4.70 15.21
N GLY A 111 -4.24 -4.53 15.72
CA GLY A 111 -3.08 -5.36 15.38
C GLY A 111 -2.58 -5.17 13.95
N TRP A 112 -2.88 -4.04 13.31
CA TRP A 112 -2.50 -3.78 11.93
C TRP A 112 -1.02 -3.40 11.80
N GLU A 113 -0.38 -3.86 10.74
CA GLU A 113 0.98 -3.48 10.41
C GLU A 113 1.04 -2.00 10.01
N LEU A 114 1.97 -1.24 10.61
CA LEU A 114 2.24 0.13 10.21
C LEU A 114 3.47 0.19 9.30
N ASN A 115 3.27 0.66 8.08
CA ASN A 115 4.30 0.89 7.08
C ASN A 115 4.57 2.37 6.88
N ALA A 116 5.81 2.71 6.58
CA ALA A 116 6.23 4.08 6.35
C ALA A 116 5.79 4.57 4.94
N HIS A 117 5.26 5.80 4.88
CA HIS A 117 4.82 6.47 3.65
C HIS A 117 5.36 7.91 3.58
N SER A 118 6.67 8.08 3.82
CA SER A 118 7.29 9.39 4.03
C SER A 118 6.74 10.13 5.28
N TYR A 119 7.30 11.30 5.59
CA TYR A 119 6.81 12.10 6.72
C TYR A 119 5.49 12.81 6.39
N GLU A 120 5.38 13.37 5.19
CA GLU A 120 4.22 14.05 4.63
C GLU A 120 3.93 13.53 3.22
N GLN A 121 2.76 13.87 2.65
CA GLN A 121 2.39 13.47 1.30
C GLN A 121 3.12 14.30 0.23
N VAL A 122 4.44 14.18 0.22
CA VAL A 122 5.34 14.84 -0.74
C VAL A 122 6.11 13.79 -1.54
N PRO A 123 6.06 13.83 -2.89
CA PRO A 123 6.80 12.90 -3.74
C PRO A 123 8.31 12.90 -3.44
N MET A 124 8.93 11.72 -3.35
CA MET A 124 10.33 11.56 -2.95
C MET A 124 11.31 12.39 -3.79
N HIS A 125 11.08 12.48 -5.10
CA HIS A 125 11.93 13.26 -6.01
C HIS A 125 11.87 14.78 -5.80
N LYS A 126 10.92 15.27 -4.97
CA LYS A 126 10.78 16.70 -4.61
C LYS A 126 11.39 17.02 -3.25
N LEU A 127 11.97 16.03 -2.56
CA LEU A 127 12.61 16.22 -1.28
C LEU A 127 14.09 16.58 -1.47
N ASP A 128 14.53 17.66 -0.83
CA ASP A 128 15.93 18.12 -0.87
C ASP A 128 16.86 17.13 -0.15
N ASP A 129 16.42 16.58 0.98
CA ASP A 129 17.16 15.59 1.76
C ASP A 129 16.28 14.38 2.09
N GLN A 130 16.33 13.37 1.20
CA GLN A 130 15.56 12.13 1.39
C GLN A 130 16.01 11.35 2.62
N ARG A 131 17.32 11.31 2.93
CA ARG A 131 17.84 10.57 4.10
C ARG A 131 17.28 11.13 5.40
N ALA A 132 17.31 12.44 5.56
CA ALA A 132 16.76 13.09 6.75
C ALA A 132 15.26 12.83 6.89
N ILE A 133 14.49 12.90 5.80
CA ILE A 133 13.06 12.63 5.82
C ILE A 133 12.76 11.16 6.11
N ILE A 134 13.49 10.21 5.51
CA ILE A 134 13.35 8.78 5.80
C ILE A 134 13.66 8.52 7.29
N ALA A 135 14.78 9.01 7.80
CA ALA A 135 15.16 8.84 9.20
C ALA A 135 14.11 9.43 10.15
N LYS A 136 13.60 10.64 9.87
CA LYS A 136 12.52 11.28 10.63
C LYS A 136 11.26 10.43 10.61
N THR A 137 10.85 9.95 9.43
CA THR A 137 9.68 9.08 9.24
C THR A 137 9.76 7.85 10.14
N MET A 138 10.87 7.12 10.06
CA MET A 138 11.11 5.92 10.84
C MET A 138 11.07 6.20 12.34
N SER A 139 11.75 7.25 12.79
CA SER A 139 11.81 7.64 14.20
C SER A 139 10.46 8.04 14.78
N VAL A 140 9.64 8.77 14.02
CA VAL A 140 8.30 9.21 14.49
C VAL A 140 7.37 8.03 14.66
N ILE A 141 7.29 7.13 13.65
CA ILE A 141 6.43 5.94 13.73
C ILE A 141 6.92 5.01 14.86
N GLU A 142 8.21 4.76 14.96
CA GLU A 142 8.79 3.90 16.01
C GLU A 142 8.51 4.44 17.41
N ARG A 143 8.69 5.75 17.65
CA ARG A 143 8.37 6.36 18.95
C ARG A 143 6.91 6.25 19.32
N PHE A 144 6.00 6.36 18.35
CA PHE A 144 4.57 6.27 18.59
C PHE A 144 4.10 4.83 18.82
N SER A 145 4.56 3.90 17.96
CA SER A 145 4.06 2.53 17.94
C SER A 145 4.89 1.54 18.79
N GLY A 146 6.10 1.92 19.20
CA GLY A 146 7.06 1.01 19.83
C GLY A 146 7.67 0.00 18.87
N LYS A 147 7.36 0.08 17.57
CA LYS A 147 7.86 -0.83 16.53
C LYS A 147 8.41 -0.06 15.34
N ARG A 148 9.56 -0.48 14.85
CA ARG A 148 10.15 0.08 13.64
C ARG A 148 9.41 -0.44 12.41
N PRO A 149 8.97 0.42 11.46
CA PRO A 149 8.40 -0.02 10.19
C PRO A 149 9.36 -0.91 9.42
N ARG A 150 8.87 -2.01 8.86
CA ARG A 150 9.66 -2.91 8.00
C ARG A 150 9.51 -2.57 6.53
N GLY A 151 8.38 -2.00 6.14
CA GLY A 151 8.06 -1.69 4.77
C GLY A 151 7.95 -0.20 4.49
N TRP A 152 8.03 0.12 3.20
CA TRP A 152 7.94 1.48 2.67
C TRP A 152 7.10 1.54 1.41
N PHE A 153 6.30 2.61 1.33
CA PHE A 153 5.66 3.09 0.09
C PHE A 153 5.99 4.58 -0.06
N GLY A 154 6.55 4.98 -1.18
CA GLY A 154 6.78 6.39 -1.47
C GLY A 154 5.48 7.10 -1.86
N PRO A 155 5.25 8.37 -1.48
CA PRO A 155 4.11 9.15 -1.95
C PRO A 155 4.02 9.13 -3.48
N GLY A 156 2.87 8.62 -4.01
CA GLY A 156 2.70 8.40 -5.44
C GLY A 156 3.64 7.36 -6.04
N LEU A 157 4.21 6.46 -5.24
CA LEU A 157 5.22 5.45 -5.59
C LEU A 157 6.46 6.06 -6.25
N THR A 158 6.76 7.33 -5.93
CA THR A 158 7.86 8.07 -6.55
C THR A 158 9.19 7.76 -5.88
N GLN A 159 10.24 7.70 -6.69
CA GLN A 159 11.60 7.47 -6.24
C GLN A 159 12.61 8.24 -7.10
N THR A 160 13.84 8.37 -6.61
CA THR A 160 15.03 8.69 -7.37
C THR A 160 15.90 7.45 -7.52
N PHE A 161 17.00 7.53 -8.27
CA PHE A 161 17.93 6.40 -8.39
C PHE A 161 18.61 6.00 -7.07
N ASP A 162 18.61 6.88 -6.07
CA ASP A 162 19.26 6.63 -4.78
C ASP A 162 18.27 6.30 -3.64
N THR A 163 16.96 6.49 -3.84
CA THR A 163 15.94 6.26 -2.82
C THR A 163 16.06 4.86 -2.19
N LEU A 164 16.18 3.81 -3.00
CA LEU A 164 16.31 2.44 -2.49
C LEU A 164 17.56 2.23 -1.63
N ASP A 165 18.67 2.89 -1.97
CA ASP A 165 19.89 2.81 -1.16
C ASP A 165 19.68 3.49 0.21
N HIS A 166 18.97 4.63 0.24
CA HIS A 166 18.63 5.32 1.49
C HIS A 166 17.64 4.53 2.36
N LEU A 167 16.67 3.84 1.72
CA LEU A 167 15.72 2.98 2.42
C LEU A 167 16.42 1.76 3.05
N ALA A 168 17.32 1.10 2.31
CA ALA A 168 18.10 0.00 2.83
C ALA A 168 19.03 0.43 3.98
N GLU A 169 19.69 1.58 3.86
CA GLU A 169 20.51 2.20 4.91
C GLU A 169 19.69 2.45 6.19
N ALA A 170 18.42 2.86 6.03
CA ALA A 170 17.48 3.07 7.12
C ALA A 170 16.89 1.78 7.71
N GLY A 171 17.20 0.62 7.14
CA GLY A 171 16.72 -0.69 7.62
C GLY A 171 15.33 -1.08 7.11
N ILE A 172 14.84 -0.46 6.03
CA ILE A 172 13.63 -0.93 5.34
C ILE A 172 13.93 -2.25 4.65
N GLU A 173 13.03 -3.21 4.83
CA GLU A 173 13.19 -4.59 4.37
C GLU A 173 12.40 -4.87 3.09
N TYR A 174 11.25 -4.20 2.88
CA TYR A 174 10.45 -4.35 1.68
C TYR A 174 9.78 -3.05 1.22
N ILE A 175 9.39 -3.02 -0.04
CA ILE A 175 8.68 -1.91 -0.68
C ILE A 175 7.50 -2.38 -1.51
N GLY A 176 6.51 -1.49 -1.71
CA GLY A 176 5.42 -1.65 -2.68
C GLY A 176 5.58 -0.77 -3.93
N ASP A 177 6.66 0.01 -4.04
CA ASP A 177 6.81 1.03 -5.09
C ASP A 177 7.10 0.47 -6.49
N TYR A 178 7.52 -0.78 -6.58
CA TYR A 178 7.85 -1.44 -7.85
C TYR A 178 6.76 -2.44 -8.25
N VAL A 179 5.85 -2.01 -9.13
CA VAL A 179 4.71 -2.80 -9.64
C VAL A 179 5.12 -3.60 -10.90
N LEU A 180 6.13 -4.45 -10.78
CA LEU A 180 6.81 -5.04 -11.94
C LEU A 180 6.67 -6.56 -12.06
N ASP A 181 6.06 -7.23 -11.07
CA ASP A 181 6.05 -8.69 -11.02
C ASP A 181 4.88 -9.23 -10.18
N ASP A 182 4.46 -10.47 -10.45
CA ASP A 182 3.49 -11.21 -9.64
C ASP A 182 4.13 -11.95 -8.46
N ASP A 183 5.44 -12.21 -8.52
CA ASP A 183 6.22 -12.76 -7.41
C ASP A 183 6.92 -11.63 -6.63
N PRO A 184 7.17 -11.78 -5.32
CA PRO A 184 8.15 -10.94 -4.65
C PRO A 184 9.52 -11.07 -5.32
N VAL A 185 10.23 -9.95 -5.46
CA VAL A 185 11.56 -9.93 -6.08
C VAL A 185 12.57 -9.20 -5.21
N THR A 186 13.78 -9.73 -5.12
CA THR A 186 14.87 -9.14 -4.35
C THR A 186 15.63 -8.12 -5.18
N LEU A 187 15.65 -6.87 -4.72
CA LEU A 187 16.34 -5.75 -5.34
C LEU A 187 17.70 -5.53 -4.67
N LYS A 188 18.74 -5.39 -5.48
CA LYS A 188 20.08 -5.04 -5.01
C LYS A 188 20.18 -3.57 -4.62
N THR A 189 20.76 -3.31 -3.45
CA THR A 189 21.11 -1.96 -2.99
C THR A 189 22.56 -1.91 -2.46
N LYS A 190 23.05 -0.70 -2.17
CA LYS A 190 24.41 -0.51 -1.58
C LYS A 190 24.49 -0.96 -0.12
N HIS A 191 23.35 -1.10 0.58
CA HIS A 191 23.27 -1.39 2.01
C HIS A 191 22.55 -2.70 2.35
N GLY A 192 22.56 -3.65 1.42
CA GLY A 192 21.85 -4.92 1.54
C GLY A 192 20.61 -4.99 0.67
N PRO A 193 20.00 -6.17 0.51
CA PRO A 193 18.86 -6.35 -0.37
C PRO A 193 17.57 -5.79 0.23
N ILE A 194 16.68 -5.28 -0.63
CA ILE A 194 15.29 -4.96 -0.30
C ILE A 194 14.38 -5.83 -1.17
N VAL A 195 13.24 -6.27 -0.63
CA VAL A 195 12.25 -7.04 -1.39
C VAL A 195 11.16 -6.11 -1.92
N ALA A 196 10.89 -6.13 -3.23
CA ALA A 196 9.68 -5.56 -3.79
C ALA A 196 8.56 -6.60 -3.71
N LEU A 197 7.49 -6.29 -2.99
CA LEU A 197 6.31 -7.15 -2.92
C LEU A 197 5.36 -6.85 -4.10
N PRO A 198 4.60 -7.85 -4.59
CA PRO A 198 3.66 -7.68 -5.67
C PRO A 198 2.55 -6.69 -5.32
N TYR A 199 2.72 -5.45 -5.71
CA TYR A 199 1.71 -4.40 -5.61
C TYR A 199 1.16 -4.09 -7.01
N THR A 200 -0.04 -3.52 -7.12
CA THR A 200 -0.66 -3.28 -8.42
C THR A 200 -1.37 -1.93 -8.48
N PHE A 201 -1.37 -1.33 -9.67
CA PHE A 201 -2.26 -0.20 -10.00
C PHE A 201 -3.65 -0.65 -10.44
N GLU A 202 -3.84 -1.93 -10.78
CA GLU A 202 -5.08 -2.41 -11.40
C GLU A 202 -6.24 -2.48 -10.40
N VAL A 203 -5.99 -2.90 -9.15
CA VAL A 203 -7.00 -2.94 -8.07
C VAL A 203 -6.64 -1.90 -7.01
N HIS A 204 -6.64 -0.65 -7.43
CA HIS A 204 -6.25 0.51 -6.64
C HIS A 204 -7.29 1.61 -6.77
N ASP A 205 -7.88 2.04 -5.67
CA ASP A 205 -9.02 2.97 -5.68
C ASP A 205 -8.70 4.35 -6.27
N ILE A 206 -7.49 4.89 -6.04
CA ILE A 206 -7.06 6.14 -6.68
C ILE A 206 -7.07 5.99 -8.21
N VAL A 207 -6.46 4.92 -8.72
CA VAL A 207 -6.38 4.69 -10.17
C VAL A 207 -7.78 4.53 -10.75
N MET A 208 -8.61 3.69 -10.12
CA MET A 208 -9.93 3.38 -10.64
C MET A 208 -10.92 4.53 -10.50
N MET A 209 -10.97 5.16 -9.32
CA MET A 209 -12.05 6.08 -8.96
C MET A 209 -11.67 7.56 -9.17
N ASN A 210 -10.40 7.92 -8.96
CA ASN A 210 -9.97 9.31 -9.07
C ASN A 210 -9.29 9.63 -10.41
N LEU A 211 -8.52 8.70 -10.99
CA LEU A 211 -7.86 8.92 -12.28
C LEU A 211 -8.71 8.45 -13.47
N GLN A 212 -9.28 7.25 -13.39
CA GLN A 212 -10.10 6.67 -14.46
C GLN A 212 -11.60 7.00 -14.32
N HIS A 213 -12.02 7.62 -13.22
CA HIS A 213 -13.41 8.01 -12.95
C HIS A 213 -14.44 6.87 -13.10
N LEU A 214 -14.04 5.64 -12.77
CA LEU A 214 -14.91 4.49 -12.88
C LEU A 214 -16.03 4.53 -11.83
N PRO A 215 -17.22 4.01 -12.15
CA PRO A 215 -18.32 3.92 -11.21
C PRO A 215 -18.00 2.95 -10.05
N SER A 216 -18.66 3.13 -8.91
CA SER A 216 -18.33 2.41 -7.65
C SER A 216 -18.31 0.89 -7.78
N GLN A 217 -19.26 0.31 -8.54
CA GLN A 217 -19.35 -1.13 -8.77
C GLN A 217 -18.19 -1.70 -9.58
N ALA A 218 -17.50 -0.87 -10.38
CA ALA A 218 -16.36 -1.32 -11.17
C ALA A 218 -15.22 -1.84 -10.28
N PHE A 219 -15.11 -1.37 -9.03
CA PHE A 219 -14.11 -1.86 -8.09
C PHE A 219 -14.27 -3.36 -7.85
N HIS A 220 -15.48 -3.80 -7.50
CA HIS A 220 -15.78 -5.21 -7.32
C HIS A 220 -15.60 -6.01 -8.62
N THR A 221 -16.10 -5.52 -9.74
CA THR A 221 -16.03 -6.24 -11.03
C THR A 221 -14.59 -6.48 -11.44
N ARG A 222 -13.74 -5.43 -11.45
CA ARG A 222 -12.32 -5.53 -11.83
C ARG A 222 -11.56 -6.43 -10.86
N ALA A 223 -11.78 -6.27 -9.55
CA ALA A 223 -11.13 -7.10 -8.54
C ALA A 223 -11.46 -8.59 -8.73
N MET A 224 -12.72 -8.92 -9.05
CA MET A 224 -13.12 -10.30 -9.30
C MET A 224 -12.54 -10.87 -10.60
N ASP A 225 -12.43 -10.07 -11.65
CA ASP A 225 -11.81 -10.52 -12.91
C ASP A 225 -10.29 -10.77 -12.70
N HIS A 226 -9.61 -9.85 -12.00
CA HIS A 226 -8.21 -10.02 -11.60
C HIS A 226 -8.02 -11.25 -10.72
N PHE A 227 -8.86 -11.43 -9.70
CA PHE A 227 -8.86 -12.59 -8.83
C PHE A 227 -9.04 -13.90 -9.59
N ARG A 228 -10.01 -14.00 -10.49
CA ARG A 228 -10.27 -15.25 -11.24
C ARG A 228 -9.06 -15.69 -12.04
N CYS A 229 -8.34 -14.74 -12.67
CA CYS A 229 -7.11 -15.03 -13.39
C CYS A 229 -6.05 -15.59 -12.43
N LEU A 230 -5.69 -14.85 -11.39
CA LEU A 230 -4.66 -15.26 -10.42
C LEU A 230 -5.03 -16.56 -9.70
N TYR A 231 -6.30 -16.75 -9.33
CA TYR A 231 -6.76 -17.97 -8.67
C TYR A 231 -6.69 -19.18 -9.61
N GLY A 232 -6.99 -19.02 -10.90
CA GLY A 232 -6.76 -20.05 -11.92
C GLY A 232 -5.30 -20.48 -11.99
N GLU A 233 -4.38 -19.51 -12.06
CA GLU A 233 -2.93 -19.73 -12.14
C GLU A 233 -2.30 -20.23 -10.82
N SER A 234 -2.99 -20.07 -9.69
CA SER A 234 -2.48 -20.46 -8.35
C SER A 234 -2.27 -21.96 -8.15
N THR A 235 -2.73 -22.81 -9.07
CA THR A 235 -2.41 -24.23 -9.10
C THR A 235 -0.95 -24.50 -9.45
N GLU A 236 -0.35 -23.61 -10.22
CA GLU A 236 1.02 -23.74 -10.73
C GLU A 236 2.03 -22.97 -9.88
N ARG A 237 1.62 -21.80 -9.35
CA ARG A 237 2.50 -20.86 -8.63
C ARG A 237 1.72 -20.12 -7.55
N ALA A 238 2.34 -19.87 -6.40
CA ALA A 238 1.79 -18.98 -5.38
C ALA A 238 1.42 -17.61 -5.98
N LYS A 239 0.25 -17.08 -5.63
CA LYS A 239 -0.23 -15.79 -6.13
C LYS A 239 -0.53 -14.83 -4.99
N ILE A 240 -0.09 -13.58 -5.15
CA ILE A 240 -0.37 -12.49 -4.23
C ILE A 240 -1.22 -11.46 -4.98
N MET A 241 -2.34 -11.07 -4.37
CA MET A 241 -3.26 -10.07 -4.93
C MET A 241 -3.34 -8.88 -3.98
N ALA A 242 -2.69 -7.77 -4.32
CA ALA A 242 -2.84 -6.53 -3.58
C ALA A 242 -4.19 -5.86 -3.89
N ILE A 243 -4.83 -5.31 -2.86
CA ILE A 243 -6.04 -4.47 -2.96
C ILE A 243 -5.77 -3.20 -2.15
N SER A 244 -5.68 -2.06 -2.84
CA SER A 244 -5.31 -0.79 -2.21
C SER A 244 -6.49 0.16 -2.09
N CYS A 245 -6.68 0.68 -0.87
CA CYS A 245 -7.79 1.56 -0.51
C CYS A 245 -7.31 2.80 0.26
N HIS A 246 -8.05 3.90 0.08
CA HIS A 246 -7.90 5.15 0.84
C HIS A 246 -9.24 5.49 1.51
N PRO A 247 -9.26 5.95 2.79
CA PRO A 247 -10.53 6.21 3.49
C PRO A 247 -11.43 7.20 2.76
N TYR A 248 -10.89 8.31 2.26
CA TYR A 248 -11.66 9.34 1.56
C TYR A 248 -12.22 8.90 0.20
N LEU A 249 -11.73 7.78 -0.36
CA LEU A 249 -12.26 7.18 -1.60
C LEU A 249 -13.14 5.97 -1.31
N SER A 250 -12.57 4.92 -0.76
CA SER A 250 -13.22 3.62 -0.57
C SER A 250 -14.14 3.57 0.63
N GLY A 251 -13.88 4.39 1.68
CA GLY A 251 -14.64 4.38 2.93
C GLY A 251 -15.94 5.21 2.91
N VAL A 252 -16.28 5.85 1.78
CA VAL A 252 -17.52 6.66 1.66
C VAL A 252 -18.75 5.76 1.49
N PRO A 253 -19.97 6.23 1.88
CA PRO A 253 -21.17 5.39 1.95
C PRO A 253 -21.52 4.64 0.67
N HIS A 254 -21.38 5.26 -0.50
CA HIS A 254 -21.76 4.67 -1.78
C HIS A 254 -20.70 3.72 -2.37
N ARG A 255 -19.52 3.59 -1.76
CA ARG A 255 -18.41 2.75 -2.24
C ARG A 255 -18.08 1.60 -1.31
N ILE A 256 -18.17 1.80 0.02
CA ILE A 256 -17.72 0.82 1.01
C ILE A 256 -18.36 -0.56 0.84
N GLY A 257 -19.63 -0.63 0.46
CA GLY A 257 -20.32 -1.90 0.21
C GLY A 257 -19.72 -2.71 -0.94
N HIS A 258 -19.19 -2.06 -1.97
CA HIS A 258 -18.52 -2.74 -3.07
C HIS A 258 -17.14 -3.27 -2.65
N VAL A 259 -16.42 -2.53 -1.80
CA VAL A 259 -15.15 -2.97 -1.23
C VAL A 259 -15.36 -4.16 -0.31
N GLU A 260 -16.32 -4.08 0.62
CA GLU A 260 -16.66 -5.17 1.54
C GLU A 260 -17.04 -6.45 0.79
N ARG A 261 -17.92 -6.33 -0.19
CA ARG A 261 -18.31 -7.45 -1.04
C ARG A 261 -17.11 -8.07 -1.75
N THR A 262 -16.16 -7.25 -2.24
CA THR A 262 -14.93 -7.75 -2.88
C THR A 262 -14.15 -8.66 -1.95
N PHE A 263 -13.90 -8.22 -0.72
CA PHE A 263 -13.20 -9.04 0.27
C PHE A 263 -13.98 -10.30 0.64
N CYS A 264 -15.30 -10.20 0.87
CA CYS A 264 -16.14 -11.35 1.20
C CYS A 264 -16.10 -12.40 0.09
N ASP A 265 -16.30 -11.99 -1.17
CA ASP A 265 -16.37 -12.91 -2.31
C ASP A 265 -15.00 -13.58 -2.51
N ILE A 266 -13.89 -12.84 -2.46
CA ILE A 266 -12.54 -13.38 -2.67
C ILE A 266 -12.12 -14.31 -1.51
N LEU A 267 -12.26 -13.87 -0.27
CA LEU A 267 -11.84 -14.64 0.92
C LEU A 267 -12.72 -15.88 1.17
N GLY A 268 -13.91 -15.93 0.57
CA GLY A 268 -14.79 -17.10 0.60
C GLY A 268 -14.29 -18.28 -0.24
N HIS A 269 -13.23 -18.13 -1.05
CA HIS A 269 -12.72 -19.21 -1.88
C HIS A 269 -11.70 -20.08 -1.12
N ALA A 270 -11.71 -21.39 -1.42
CA ALA A 270 -10.82 -22.36 -0.78
C ALA A 270 -9.33 -22.03 -1.02
N GLY A 271 -8.53 -22.04 0.04
CA GLY A 271 -7.10 -21.75 -0.03
C GLY A 271 -6.76 -20.26 -0.23
N VAL A 272 -7.72 -19.36 -0.04
CA VAL A 272 -7.49 -17.91 -0.06
C VAL A 272 -7.42 -17.36 1.36
N VAL A 273 -6.38 -16.59 1.66
CA VAL A 273 -6.17 -15.96 2.97
C VAL A 273 -5.74 -14.51 2.81
N ALA A 274 -5.98 -13.68 3.83
CA ALA A 274 -5.44 -12.33 3.88
C ALA A 274 -4.17 -12.30 4.73
N TRP A 275 -3.07 -11.72 4.19
CA TRP A 275 -1.82 -11.47 4.91
C TRP A 275 -1.43 -10.00 4.77
N ASP A 276 -0.76 -9.48 5.81
CA ASP A 276 -0.03 -8.21 5.74
C ASP A 276 1.31 -8.37 5.02
N GLY A 277 1.98 -7.24 4.74
CA GLY A 277 3.24 -7.23 4.00
C GLY A 277 4.39 -7.88 4.76
N ALA A 278 4.45 -7.73 6.08
CA ALA A 278 5.47 -8.37 6.90
C ALA A 278 5.39 -9.90 6.82
N ARG A 279 4.19 -10.46 6.88
CA ARG A 279 3.97 -11.90 6.74
C ARG A 279 4.31 -12.43 5.34
N ILE A 280 3.99 -11.65 4.29
CA ILE A 280 4.40 -11.98 2.91
C ILE A 280 5.92 -11.99 2.78
N LEU A 281 6.60 -10.98 3.33
CA LEU A 281 8.06 -10.89 3.34
C LEU A 281 8.70 -12.09 4.05
N ASP A 282 8.20 -12.44 5.24
CA ASP A 282 8.76 -13.54 6.03
C ASP A 282 8.58 -14.89 5.31
N TRP A 283 7.40 -15.11 4.71
CA TRP A 283 7.19 -16.28 3.85
C TRP A 283 8.17 -16.32 2.67
N TYR A 284 8.33 -15.21 1.96
CA TYR A 284 9.22 -15.15 0.78
C TYR A 284 10.69 -15.42 1.15
N ARG A 285 11.16 -14.84 2.27
CA ARG A 285 12.52 -15.10 2.77
C ARG A 285 12.73 -16.56 3.17
N GLY A 286 11.72 -17.20 3.68
CA GLY A 286 11.75 -18.63 3.96
C GLY A 286 11.91 -19.49 2.71
N GLN A 287 11.40 -19.07 1.56
CA GLN A 287 11.59 -19.75 0.26
C GLN A 287 13.02 -19.58 -0.26
N ALA A 288 13.56 -18.35 -0.19
CA ALA A 288 14.89 -18.01 -0.69
C ALA A 288 16.04 -18.70 0.08
N ALA A 289 15.79 -19.15 1.31
CA ALA A 289 16.76 -19.89 2.10
C ALA A 289 16.92 -21.38 1.66
N VAL A 290 16.08 -21.84 0.72
CA VAL A 290 16.06 -23.21 0.20
C VAL A 290 16.74 -23.31 -1.18
N GLU A 291 16.97 -22.19 -1.87
CA GLU A 291 17.75 -22.11 -3.13
C GLU A 291 19.23 -21.79 -2.85
#